data_9e1302eadea5a6ac2462529a811a7af8
#
_entry.id   9e1302eadea5a6ac2462529a811a7af8
#
_cell.length_a   1.000
_cell.length_b   1.000
_cell.length_c   1.000
_cell.angle_alpha   90.00
_cell.angle_beta   90.00
_cell.angle_gamma   90.00
#
_symmetry.space_group_name_H-M   'P 1'
#
loop_
_entity.id
_entity.type
_entity.pdbx_description
1 polymer ?
#
loop_
_entity_poly.entity_id
_entity_poly.type
_entity_poly.pdbx_seq_one_letter_code
_entity_poly.pdbx_strand_id
1 'polypeptide(L)'
;QHPILTRLHQCQLSLEQLKFIHLNYFTAIVKIFTDALSMAMYQALQLEHDSNIVEQDRIAAKIYARYLLSLNLLDELGFNTHQLEKSSPSKSHLVYFLQLMQQLELNVADQKQTKPEAFAIAQFIQEHIHSYADLLLILACTELQVIKFSEALRTNLAAYDPLFTQGYYACHGLAETYDTTLANDDNHEDDIWVLFTQCYKPEQALYFQQLQ
;
A
#
# COMPACT_ATOMS: atom_id res chain seq x y z
N GLN A 1 -16.03 -5.22 -11.76
CA GLN A 1 -15.22 -4.03 -11.48
C GLN A 1 -16.07 -3.03 -10.69
N HIS A 2 -15.51 -2.40 -9.63
CA HIS A 2 -16.27 -1.45 -8.80
C HIS A 2 -16.67 -0.21 -9.64
N PRO A 3 -17.92 0.29 -9.53
CA PRO A 3 -18.41 1.40 -10.37
C PRO A 3 -17.55 2.67 -10.31
N ILE A 4 -16.86 2.93 -9.20
CA ILE A 4 -15.98 4.10 -9.06
C ILE A 4 -14.80 4.04 -10.04
N LEU A 5 -14.20 2.86 -10.27
CA LEU A 5 -13.10 2.69 -11.21
C LEU A 5 -13.52 3.03 -12.63
N THR A 6 -14.71 2.59 -13.05
CA THR A 6 -15.27 2.94 -14.37
C THR A 6 -15.41 4.45 -14.52
N ARG A 7 -15.96 5.13 -13.50
CA ARG A 7 -16.14 6.59 -13.53
C ARG A 7 -14.82 7.35 -13.55
N LEU A 8 -13.81 6.85 -12.83
CA LEU A 8 -12.46 7.42 -12.82
C LEU A 8 -11.80 7.29 -14.21
N HIS A 9 -11.81 6.09 -14.81
CA HIS A 9 -11.26 5.87 -16.15
C HIS A 9 -11.98 6.68 -17.24
N GLN A 10 -13.25 7.00 -17.05
CA GLN A 10 -14.03 7.84 -17.95
C GLN A 10 -13.91 9.34 -17.63
N CYS A 11 -13.04 9.73 -16.70
CA CYS A 11 -12.83 11.11 -16.26
C CYS A 11 -14.14 11.81 -15.83
N GLN A 12 -15.04 11.09 -15.17
CA GLN A 12 -16.38 11.58 -14.80
C GLN A 12 -16.43 12.21 -13.40
N LEU A 13 -15.34 12.16 -12.64
CA LEU A 13 -15.31 12.80 -11.32
C LEU A 13 -14.79 14.23 -11.43
N SER A 14 -15.47 15.15 -10.74
CA SER A 14 -15.02 16.53 -10.61
C SER A 14 -13.75 16.64 -9.77
N LEU A 15 -13.00 17.73 -9.90
CA LEU A 15 -11.81 17.98 -9.09
C LEU A 15 -12.13 17.96 -7.59
N GLU A 16 -13.26 18.49 -7.17
CA GLU A 16 -13.70 18.46 -5.78
C GLU A 16 -13.97 17.03 -5.27
N GLN A 17 -14.51 16.16 -6.12
CA GLN A 17 -14.69 14.75 -5.78
C GLN A 17 -13.34 14.04 -5.68
N LEU A 18 -12.38 14.37 -6.55
CA LEU A 18 -11.01 13.84 -6.48
C LEU A 18 -10.30 14.32 -5.21
N LYS A 19 -10.40 15.60 -4.87
CA LYS A 19 -9.88 16.16 -3.61
C LYS A 19 -10.45 15.42 -2.40
N PHE A 20 -11.76 15.19 -2.38
CA PHE A 20 -12.43 14.44 -1.32
C PHE A 20 -11.90 13.00 -1.21
N ILE A 21 -11.71 12.32 -2.34
CA ILE A 21 -11.13 10.95 -2.35
C ILE A 21 -9.73 10.96 -1.75
N HIS A 22 -8.86 11.89 -2.16
CA HIS A 22 -7.47 11.93 -1.68
C HIS A 22 -7.38 12.21 -0.19
N LEU A 23 -8.21 13.10 0.35
CA LEU A 23 -8.24 13.37 1.78
C LEU A 23 -8.63 12.13 2.60
N ASN A 24 -9.63 11.38 2.12
CA ASN A 24 -10.08 10.15 2.78
C ASN A 24 -9.06 9.02 2.62
N TYR A 25 -8.46 8.87 1.45
CA TYR A 25 -7.44 7.87 1.17
C TYR A 25 -6.18 8.09 2.01
N PHE A 26 -5.75 9.34 2.17
CA PHE A 26 -4.66 9.69 3.09
C PHE A 26 -4.92 9.17 4.50
N THR A 27 -6.11 9.42 5.02
CA THR A 27 -6.48 9.01 6.38
C THR A 27 -6.62 7.50 6.53
N ALA A 28 -7.22 6.84 5.52
CA ALA A 28 -7.54 5.43 5.57
C ALA A 28 -6.30 4.53 5.44
N ILE A 29 -5.40 4.86 4.50
CA ILE A 29 -4.35 3.94 4.04
C ILE A 29 -2.96 4.62 4.10
N VAL A 30 -2.75 5.72 3.36
CA VAL A 30 -1.41 6.24 3.08
C VAL A 30 -0.61 6.54 4.35
N LYS A 31 -1.28 7.12 5.34
CA LYS A 31 -0.67 7.53 6.61
C LYS A 31 -0.17 6.35 7.46
N ILE A 32 -0.82 5.18 7.37
CA ILE A 32 -0.54 4.02 8.23
C ILE A 32 0.25 2.91 7.51
N PHE A 33 0.39 2.99 6.20
CA PHE A 33 0.88 1.88 5.40
C PHE A 33 2.31 1.44 5.79
N THR A 34 3.26 2.38 5.89
CA THR A 34 4.63 2.07 6.31
C THR A 34 4.73 1.57 7.76
N ASP A 35 3.81 2.01 8.63
CA ASP A 35 3.73 1.49 10.00
C ASP A 35 3.27 0.03 9.98
N ALA A 36 2.27 -0.32 9.15
CA ALA A 36 1.78 -1.68 8.99
C ALA A 36 2.86 -2.62 8.42
N LEU A 37 3.62 -2.18 7.40
CA LEU A 37 4.79 -2.92 6.88
C LEU A 37 5.84 -3.17 7.95
N SER A 38 6.20 -2.15 8.72
CA SER A 38 7.17 -2.25 9.81
C SER A 38 6.70 -3.24 10.88
N MET A 39 5.41 -3.23 11.19
CA MET A 39 4.81 -4.17 12.14
C MET A 39 4.77 -5.60 11.58
N ALA A 40 4.46 -5.80 10.30
CA ALA A 40 4.54 -7.12 9.66
C ALA A 40 5.95 -7.69 9.74
N MET A 41 6.98 -6.89 9.49
CA MET A 41 8.38 -7.29 9.65
C MET A 41 8.68 -7.71 11.10
N TYR A 42 8.19 -6.97 12.08
CA TYR A 42 8.34 -7.34 13.49
C TYR A 42 7.61 -8.63 13.81
N GLN A 43 6.34 -8.75 13.40
CA GLN A 43 5.49 -9.91 13.67
C GLN A 43 5.92 -11.18 12.94
N ALA A 44 6.79 -11.10 11.93
CA ALA A 44 7.43 -12.29 11.35
C ALA A 44 8.15 -13.17 12.40
N LEU A 45 8.38 -12.64 13.61
CA LEU A 45 8.85 -13.45 14.76
C LEU A 45 7.89 -14.63 15.09
N GLN A 46 6.59 -14.52 14.74
CA GLN A 46 5.61 -15.59 14.98
C GLN A 46 5.94 -16.87 14.18
N LEU A 47 6.67 -16.75 13.06
CA LEU A 47 7.12 -17.90 12.26
C LEU A 47 8.06 -18.81 13.04
N GLU A 48 8.74 -18.34 14.08
CA GLU A 48 9.59 -19.18 14.94
C GLU A 48 8.79 -20.23 15.73
N HIS A 49 7.48 -20.00 15.88
CA HIS A 49 6.57 -20.86 16.60
C HIS A 49 5.49 -21.49 15.72
N ASP A 50 5.53 -21.25 14.40
CA ASP A 50 4.53 -21.81 13.49
C ASP A 50 4.72 -23.32 13.31
N SER A 51 3.69 -24.07 13.72
CA SER A 51 3.69 -25.54 13.62
C SER A 51 3.61 -26.06 12.18
N ASN A 52 3.20 -25.22 11.21
CA ASN A 52 3.16 -25.61 9.79
C ASN A 52 4.55 -25.57 9.14
N ILE A 53 5.52 -24.91 9.77
CA ILE A 53 6.90 -24.83 9.29
C ILE A 53 7.72 -25.84 10.07
N VAL A 54 8.50 -26.65 9.35
CA VAL A 54 9.46 -27.59 9.96
C VAL A 54 10.39 -26.79 10.87
N GLU A 55 10.60 -27.26 12.10
CA GLU A 55 11.29 -26.53 13.17
C GLU A 55 12.64 -25.96 12.74
N GLN A 56 13.44 -26.73 12.03
CA GLN A 56 14.76 -26.33 11.52
C GLN A 56 14.69 -25.16 10.49
N ASP A 57 13.54 -24.97 9.82
CA ASP A 57 13.38 -23.98 8.76
C ASP A 57 12.73 -22.68 9.26
N ARG A 58 12.22 -22.62 10.49
CA ARG A 58 11.47 -21.49 11.03
C ARG A 58 12.27 -20.19 11.07
N ILE A 59 13.55 -20.28 11.45
CA ILE A 59 14.44 -19.10 11.47
C ILE A 59 14.70 -18.60 10.04
N ALA A 60 14.92 -19.51 9.09
CA ALA A 60 15.11 -19.15 7.68
C ALA A 60 13.83 -18.51 7.10
N ALA A 61 12.65 -19.06 7.40
CA ALA A 61 11.36 -18.48 6.99
C ALA A 61 11.18 -17.05 7.53
N LYS A 62 11.49 -16.81 8.81
CA LYS A 62 11.45 -15.46 9.40
C LYS A 62 12.40 -14.50 8.68
N ILE A 63 13.63 -14.93 8.39
CA ILE A 63 14.62 -14.07 7.70
C ILE A 63 14.15 -13.77 6.27
N TYR A 64 13.63 -14.77 5.57
CA TYR A 64 13.08 -14.61 4.22
C TYR A 64 11.89 -13.62 4.20
N ALA A 65 10.96 -13.78 5.13
CA ALA A 65 9.83 -12.87 5.27
C ALA A 65 10.28 -11.42 5.50
N ARG A 66 11.22 -11.21 6.42
CA ARG A 66 11.77 -9.88 6.68
C ARG A 66 12.51 -9.30 5.49
N TYR A 67 13.20 -10.15 4.71
CA TYR A 67 13.87 -9.70 3.50
C TYR A 67 12.87 -9.13 2.48
N LEU A 68 11.82 -9.89 2.13
CA LEU A 68 10.80 -9.43 1.16
C LEU A 68 10.07 -8.18 1.65
N LEU A 69 9.59 -8.17 2.89
CA LEU A 69 8.92 -6.99 3.46
C LEU A 69 9.84 -5.77 3.56
N SER A 70 11.17 -5.98 3.71
CA SER A 70 12.11 -4.86 3.72
C SER A 70 12.31 -4.23 2.36
N LEU A 71 12.19 -4.99 1.27
CA LEU A 71 12.26 -4.43 -0.08
C LEU A 71 11.12 -3.44 -0.32
N ASN A 72 9.89 -3.84 0.03
CA ASN A 72 8.73 -2.96 -0.02
C ASN A 72 8.92 -1.73 0.89
N LEU A 73 9.29 -1.93 2.16
CA LEU A 73 9.49 -0.81 3.08
C LEU A 73 10.57 0.17 2.62
N LEU A 74 11.66 -0.33 2.04
CA LEU A 74 12.73 0.54 1.51
C LEU A 74 12.23 1.40 0.36
N ASP A 75 11.45 0.83 -0.56
CA ASP A 75 10.85 1.58 -1.65
C ASP A 75 9.89 2.67 -1.14
N GLU A 76 8.97 2.30 -0.25
CA GLU A 76 8.06 3.24 0.43
C GLU A 76 8.77 4.40 1.13
N LEU A 77 9.96 4.16 1.68
CA LEU A 77 10.78 5.18 2.34
C LEU A 77 11.67 5.99 1.38
N GLY A 78 11.61 5.73 0.07
CA GLY A 78 12.33 6.47 -0.96
C GLY A 78 13.77 6.02 -1.18
N PHE A 79 14.08 4.77 -0.84
CA PHE A 79 15.34 4.16 -1.19
C PHE A 79 15.35 3.70 -2.65
N ASN A 80 16.45 3.93 -3.33
CA ASN A 80 16.72 3.30 -4.62
C ASN A 80 17.68 2.12 -4.39
N THR A 81 17.16 0.91 -4.42
CA THR A 81 17.92 -0.31 -4.13
C THR A 81 19.00 -0.62 -5.17
N HIS A 82 18.89 -0.07 -6.38
CA HIS A 82 19.90 -0.22 -7.45
C HIS A 82 20.98 0.87 -7.39
N GLN A 83 20.67 2.05 -6.86
CA GLN A 83 21.55 3.22 -6.80
C GLN A 83 21.34 3.96 -5.48
N LEU A 84 21.94 3.45 -4.40
CA LEU A 84 21.72 3.97 -3.03
C LEU A 84 22.01 5.47 -2.90
N GLU A 85 22.94 5.98 -3.68
CA GLU A 85 23.26 7.43 -3.72
C GLU A 85 22.10 8.30 -4.25
N LYS A 86 21.12 7.70 -4.90
CA LYS A 86 19.90 8.37 -5.37
C LYS A 86 18.74 8.30 -4.36
N SER A 87 18.95 7.61 -3.25
CA SER A 87 17.94 7.49 -2.18
C SER A 87 17.75 8.83 -1.47
N SER A 88 16.52 9.13 -1.09
CA SER A 88 16.21 10.33 -0.31
C SER A 88 14.86 10.19 0.41
N PRO A 89 14.74 10.59 1.67
CA PRO A 89 13.45 10.63 2.36
C PRO A 89 12.41 11.51 1.65
N SER A 90 12.85 12.49 0.85
CA SER A 90 11.95 13.33 0.06
C SER A 90 11.29 12.59 -1.11
N LYS A 91 11.76 11.38 -1.41
CA LYS A 91 11.20 10.48 -2.43
C LYS A 91 10.32 9.40 -1.83
N SER A 92 10.11 9.39 -0.51
CA SER A 92 9.17 8.44 0.09
C SER A 92 7.75 8.67 -0.46
N HIS A 93 7.00 7.58 -0.63
CA HIS A 93 5.67 7.63 -1.20
C HIS A 93 4.73 8.52 -0.38
N LEU A 94 4.85 8.50 0.95
CA LEU A 94 4.12 9.40 1.83
C LEU A 94 4.44 10.88 1.54
N VAL A 95 5.71 11.25 1.33
CA VAL A 95 6.09 12.64 1.00
C VAL A 95 5.56 13.04 -0.37
N TYR A 96 5.62 12.16 -1.36
CA TYR A 96 5.01 12.41 -2.66
C TYR A 96 3.50 12.61 -2.55
N PHE A 97 2.82 11.83 -1.72
CA PHE A 97 1.39 12.01 -1.48
C PHE A 97 1.08 13.35 -0.81
N LEU A 98 1.88 13.77 0.17
CA LEU A 98 1.73 15.09 0.81
C LEU A 98 1.96 16.23 -0.18
N GLN A 99 2.89 16.10 -1.12
CA GLN A 99 3.09 17.07 -2.21
C GLN A 99 1.87 17.12 -3.14
N LEU A 100 1.31 15.97 -3.51
CA LEU A 100 0.06 15.90 -4.28
C LEU A 100 -1.10 16.57 -3.53
N MET A 101 -1.25 16.32 -2.23
CA MET A 101 -2.26 16.99 -1.39
C MET A 101 -2.09 18.51 -1.43
N GLN A 102 -0.86 19.00 -1.36
CA GLN A 102 -0.57 20.43 -1.47
C GLN A 102 -0.91 20.99 -2.85
N GLN A 103 -0.58 20.28 -3.93
CA GLN A 103 -0.96 20.66 -5.30
C GLN A 103 -2.50 20.70 -5.48
N LEU A 104 -3.21 19.81 -4.83
CA LEU A 104 -4.67 19.78 -4.79
C LEU A 104 -5.27 20.82 -3.83
N GLU A 105 -4.45 21.69 -3.22
CA GLU A 105 -4.87 22.68 -2.23
C GLU A 105 -5.58 22.07 -1.01
N LEU A 106 -5.19 20.87 -0.61
CA LEU A 106 -5.75 20.16 0.54
C LEU A 106 -4.87 20.38 1.77
N ASN A 107 -5.50 20.65 2.89
CA ASN A 107 -4.83 20.68 4.17
C ASN A 107 -5.07 19.35 4.90
N VAL A 108 -4.00 18.57 5.06
CA VAL A 108 -4.05 17.27 5.75
C VAL A 108 -4.46 17.37 7.23
N ALA A 109 -4.38 18.55 7.82
CA ALA A 109 -4.84 18.81 9.18
C ALA A 109 -6.35 19.09 9.24
N ASP A 110 -7.02 19.37 8.12
CA ASP A 110 -8.46 19.62 8.06
C ASP A 110 -9.23 18.29 7.92
N GLN A 111 -9.56 17.72 9.07
CA GLN A 111 -10.29 16.44 9.12
C GLN A 111 -11.83 16.61 8.99
N LYS A 112 -12.35 17.83 8.85
CA LYS A 112 -13.81 18.05 8.81
C LYS A 112 -14.48 17.37 7.62
N GLN A 113 -13.77 17.16 6.52
CA GLN A 113 -14.26 16.49 5.33
C GLN A 113 -13.92 14.99 5.29
N THR A 114 -13.14 14.50 6.24
CA THR A 114 -12.80 13.09 6.31
C THR A 114 -13.98 12.30 6.87
N LYS A 115 -14.35 11.24 6.20
CA LYS A 115 -15.45 10.36 6.58
C LYS A 115 -15.08 9.43 7.72
N PRO A 116 -16.05 9.08 8.58
CA PRO A 116 -15.84 8.07 9.64
C PRO A 116 -15.30 6.74 9.11
N GLU A 117 -15.70 6.33 7.90
CA GLU A 117 -15.25 5.10 7.25
C GLU A 117 -13.74 5.10 6.98
N ALA A 118 -13.15 6.25 6.65
CA ALA A 118 -11.70 6.36 6.46
C ALA A 118 -10.94 6.13 7.79
N PHE A 119 -11.45 6.67 8.89
CA PHE A 119 -10.88 6.38 10.21
C PHE A 119 -11.10 4.93 10.62
N ALA A 120 -12.26 4.34 10.30
CA ALA A 120 -12.56 2.94 10.60
C ALA A 120 -11.59 1.99 9.89
N ILE A 121 -11.21 2.28 8.64
CA ILE A 121 -10.19 1.48 7.91
C ILE A 121 -8.83 1.58 8.62
N ALA A 122 -8.37 2.79 8.94
CA ALA A 122 -7.10 2.96 9.66
C ALA A 122 -7.11 2.24 11.02
N GLN A 123 -8.21 2.34 11.76
CA GLN A 123 -8.40 1.64 13.03
C GLN A 123 -8.40 0.13 12.84
N PHE A 124 -9.08 -0.39 11.81
CA PHE A 124 -9.08 -1.81 11.48
C PHE A 124 -7.66 -2.34 11.26
N ILE A 125 -6.82 -1.62 10.49
CA ILE A 125 -5.41 -1.99 10.33
C ILE A 125 -4.70 -2.01 11.68
N GLN A 126 -4.89 -0.98 12.52
CA GLN A 126 -4.27 -0.89 13.85
C GLN A 126 -4.68 -2.04 14.78
N GLU A 127 -5.92 -2.49 14.71
CA GLU A 127 -6.42 -3.60 15.53
C GLU A 127 -5.77 -4.94 15.17
N HIS A 128 -5.26 -5.08 13.93
CA HIS A 128 -4.64 -6.32 13.41
C HIS A 128 -3.11 -6.30 13.42
N ILE A 129 -2.46 -5.24 13.92
CA ILE A 129 -0.98 -5.12 13.92
C ILE A 129 -0.24 -6.20 14.73
N HIS A 130 -0.95 -6.96 15.55
CA HIS A 130 -0.37 -8.00 16.39
C HIS A 130 -0.37 -9.39 15.75
N SER A 131 -1.01 -9.56 14.58
CA SER A 131 -1.07 -10.81 13.85
C SER A 131 -0.30 -10.70 12.54
N TYR A 132 0.70 -11.56 12.37
CA TYR A 132 1.50 -11.61 11.14
C TYR A 132 0.63 -11.95 9.92
N ALA A 133 -0.19 -13.00 10.02
CA ALA A 133 -1.03 -13.45 8.92
C ALA A 133 -2.10 -12.42 8.53
N ASP A 134 -2.72 -11.76 9.52
CA ASP A 134 -3.74 -10.72 9.26
C ASP A 134 -3.10 -9.53 8.55
N LEU A 135 -1.94 -9.07 9.02
CA LEU A 135 -1.21 -7.97 8.39
C LEU A 135 -0.82 -8.30 6.94
N LEU A 136 -0.33 -9.51 6.68
CA LEU A 136 0.01 -9.91 5.31
C LEU A 136 -1.21 -9.85 4.39
N LEU A 137 -2.36 -10.36 4.83
CA LEU A 137 -3.58 -10.31 4.03
C LEU A 137 -4.04 -8.88 3.79
N ILE A 138 -4.06 -8.05 4.84
CA ILE A 138 -4.44 -6.64 4.74
C ILE A 138 -3.50 -5.90 3.78
N LEU A 139 -2.19 -6.09 3.91
CA LEU A 139 -1.20 -5.46 3.05
C LEU A 139 -1.34 -5.93 1.59
N ALA A 140 -1.52 -7.24 1.33
CA ALA A 140 -1.73 -7.76 -0.02
C ALA A 140 -2.98 -7.17 -0.69
N CYS A 141 -4.10 -7.08 0.06
CA CYS A 141 -5.31 -6.44 -0.45
C CYS A 141 -5.12 -4.94 -0.69
N THR A 142 -4.32 -4.27 0.15
CA THR A 142 -4.01 -2.85 0.02
C THR A 142 -3.15 -2.60 -1.22
N GLU A 143 -2.10 -3.38 -1.45
CA GLU A 143 -1.26 -3.28 -2.66
C GLU A 143 -2.07 -3.47 -3.94
N LEU A 144 -2.86 -4.53 -4.02
CA LEU A 144 -3.75 -4.75 -5.16
C LEU A 144 -4.72 -3.57 -5.39
N GLN A 145 -5.23 -2.99 -4.31
CA GLN A 145 -6.10 -1.83 -4.38
C GLN A 145 -5.33 -0.58 -4.85
N VAL A 146 -4.11 -0.36 -4.33
CA VAL A 146 -3.24 0.76 -4.72
C VAL A 146 -2.97 0.73 -6.22
N ILE A 147 -2.55 -0.41 -6.78
CA ILE A 147 -2.26 -0.57 -8.22
C ILE A 147 -3.46 -0.13 -9.07
N LYS A 148 -4.64 -0.74 -8.82
CA LYS A 148 -5.85 -0.50 -9.63
C LYS A 148 -6.45 0.88 -9.43
N PHE A 149 -6.38 1.39 -8.20
CA PHE A 149 -6.99 2.67 -7.87
C PHE A 149 -6.11 3.83 -8.32
N SER A 150 -4.80 3.69 -8.19
CA SER A 150 -3.84 4.71 -8.65
C SER A 150 -3.87 4.90 -10.16
N GLU A 151 -3.97 3.82 -10.94
CA GLU A 151 -4.14 3.91 -12.39
C GLU A 151 -5.39 4.72 -12.75
N ALA A 152 -6.53 4.39 -12.14
CA ALA A 152 -7.79 5.06 -12.39
C ALA A 152 -7.79 6.54 -11.95
N LEU A 153 -7.22 6.84 -10.78
CA LEU A 153 -7.07 8.21 -10.28
C LEU A 153 -6.14 9.05 -11.14
N ARG A 154 -5.00 8.49 -11.54
CA ARG A 154 -4.05 9.14 -12.46
C ARG A 154 -4.74 9.55 -13.75
N THR A 155 -5.53 8.65 -14.34
CA THR A 155 -6.29 8.92 -15.58
C THR A 155 -7.23 10.12 -15.41
N ASN A 156 -8.01 10.16 -14.33
CA ASN A 156 -8.96 11.26 -14.11
C ASN A 156 -8.24 12.57 -13.72
N LEU A 157 -7.18 12.52 -12.92
CA LEU A 157 -6.40 13.71 -12.53
C LEU A 157 -5.70 14.37 -13.73
N ALA A 158 -5.15 13.56 -14.65
CA ALA A 158 -4.50 14.04 -15.87
C ALA A 158 -5.41 14.92 -16.74
N ALA A 159 -6.72 14.69 -16.66
CA ALA A 159 -7.71 15.51 -17.38
C ALA A 159 -7.84 16.93 -16.82
N TYR A 160 -7.40 17.18 -15.58
CA TYR A 160 -7.39 18.51 -14.96
C TYR A 160 -6.02 19.17 -15.06
N ASP A 161 -4.97 18.48 -14.63
CA ASP A 161 -3.59 18.96 -14.75
C ASP A 161 -2.63 17.77 -14.81
N PRO A 162 -1.81 17.64 -15.86
CA PRO A 162 -0.77 16.60 -15.95
C PRO A 162 0.24 16.62 -14.77
N LEU A 163 0.42 17.75 -14.09
CA LEU A 163 1.30 17.84 -12.91
C LEU A 163 0.83 16.95 -11.76
N PHE A 164 -0.49 16.72 -11.61
CA PHE A 164 -1.04 15.82 -10.58
C PHE A 164 -0.66 14.36 -10.77
N THR A 165 -0.16 13.98 -11.93
CA THR A 165 0.28 12.60 -12.22
C THR A 165 1.75 12.35 -11.93
N GLN A 166 2.49 13.36 -11.53
CA GLN A 166 3.89 13.25 -11.14
C GLN A 166 4.02 12.85 -9.67
N GLY A 167 5.23 12.51 -9.24
CA GLY A 167 5.49 12.09 -7.87
C GLY A 167 4.74 10.81 -7.51
N TYR A 168 3.73 10.90 -6.63
CA TYR A 168 3.01 9.73 -6.12
C TYR A 168 2.48 8.79 -7.23
N TYR A 169 1.81 9.33 -8.23
CA TYR A 169 1.27 8.53 -9.34
C TYR A 169 2.28 8.11 -10.40
N ALA A 170 3.50 8.61 -10.35
CA ALA A 170 4.60 8.10 -11.15
C ALA A 170 5.25 6.86 -10.51
N CYS A 171 5.10 6.68 -9.19
CA CYS A 171 5.64 5.54 -8.46
C CYS A 171 4.64 4.38 -8.35
N HIS A 172 3.34 4.65 -8.47
CA HIS A 172 2.28 3.66 -8.32
C HIS A 172 1.55 3.37 -9.62
N GLY A 173 1.22 2.10 -9.82
CA GLY A 173 0.46 1.58 -10.96
C GLY A 173 1.34 0.91 -12.01
N LEU A 174 0.70 0.27 -12.99
CA LEU A 174 1.37 -0.44 -14.06
C LEU A 174 2.24 0.51 -14.89
N ALA A 175 3.51 0.18 -15.05
CA ALA A 175 4.39 0.89 -15.95
C ALA A 175 4.01 0.58 -17.41
N GLU A 176 3.45 1.56 -18.12
CA GLU A 176 3.21 1.44 -19.57
C GLU A 176 4.53 1.47 -20.39
N THR A 177 5.66 1.73 -19.75
CA THR A 177 6.97 1.84 -20.39
C THR A 177 7.93 0.84 -19.78
N TYR A 178 8.81 0.29 -20.62
CA TYR A 178 9.92 -0.63 -20.26
C TYR A 178 10.96 -0.03 -19.30
N ASP A 179 10.68 1.09 -18.69
CA ASP A 179 11.52 1.67 -17.64
C ASP A 179 11.16 1.03 -16.29
N THR A 180 11.75 -0.13 -16.06
CA THR A 180 11.60 -0.96 -14.85
C THR A 180 12.06 -0.27 -13.56
N THR A 181 12.42 1.01 -13.62
CA THR A 181 12.90 1.78 -12.47
C THR A 181 11.78 2.54 -11.74
N LEU A 182 10.55 2.57 -12.26
CA LEU A 182 9.51 3.48 -11.79
C LEU A 182 8.25 2.83 -11.19
N ALA A 183 8.03 1.52 -11.36
CA ALA A 183 6.89 0.84 -10.73
C ALA A 183 7.33 -0.53 -10.21
N ASN A 184 7.38 -0.66 -8.89
CA ASN A 184 7.76 -1.89 -8.20
C ASN A 184 6.56 -2.56 -7.49
N ASP A 185 5.39 -1.93 -7.55
CA ASP A 185 4.19 -2.36 -6.81
C ASP A 185 3.76 -3.79 -7.16
N ASP A 186 3.86 -4.20 -8.43
CA ASP A 186 3.47 -5.55 -8.87
C ASP A 186 4.32 -6.64 -8.18
N ASN A 187 5.61 -6.37 -7.92
CA ASN A 187 6.48 -7.31 -7.21
C ASN A 187 6.16 -7.34 -5.71
N HIS A 188 5.78 -6.20 -5.13
CA HIS A 188 5.44 -6.11 -3.70
C HIS A 188 4.17 -6.88 -3.38
N GLU A 189 3.13 -6.80 -4.24
CA GLU A 189 1.90 -7.59 -4.09
C GLU A 189 2.21 -9.08 -4.12
N ASP A 190 2.94 -9.55 -5.14
CA ASP A 190 3.30 -10.95 -5.31
C ASP A 190 4.11 -11.48 -4.13
N ASP A 191 5.08 -10.72 -3.63
CA ASP A 191 5.91 -11.07 -2.48
C ASP A 191 5.06 -11.25 -1.21
N ILE A 192 4.11 -10.35 -0.96
CA ILE A 192 3.23 -10.45 0.21
C ILE A 192 2.29 -11.67 0.07
N TRP A 193 1.75 -11.97 -1.12
CA TRP A 193 0.95 -13.16 -1.36
C TRP A 193 1.74 -14.45 -1.14
N VAL A 194 3.01 -14.49 -1.59
CA VAL A 194 3.91 -15.62 -1.31
C VAL A 194 4.06 -15.84 0.19
N LEU A 195 4.31 -14.77 0.95
CA LEU A 195 4.42 -14.85 2.42
C LEU A 195 3.11 -15.28 3.08
N PHE A 196 1.98 -14.75 2.63
CA PHE A 196 0.67 -15.12 3.17
C PHE A 196 0.36 -16.60 2.94
N THR A 197 0.65 -17.14 1.75
CA THR A 197 0.43 -18.57 1.45
C THR A 197 1.25 -19.51 2.32
N GLN A 198 2.41 -19.06 2.81
CA GLN A 198 3.24 -19.86 3.72
C GLN A 198 2.63 -19.99 5.12
N CYS A 199 1.91 -19.01 5.59
CA CYS A 199 1.28 -19.02 6.91
C CYS A 199 -0.24 -19.29 6.87
N TYR A 200 -0.83 -19.38 5.68
CA TYR A 200 -2.26 -19.66 5.51
C TYR A 200 -2.64 -21.03 6.02
N LYS A 201 -3.72 -21.10 6.79
CA LYS A 201 -4.31 -22.34 7.32
C LYS A 201 -5.70 -22.51 6.75
N PRO A 202 -6.01 -23.63 6.06
CA PRO A 202 -7.32 -23.87 5.46
C PRO A 202 -8.50 -23.78 6.45
N GLU A 203 -8.30 -24.17 7.71
CA GLU A 203 -9.27 -24.04 8.78
C GLU A 203 -9.63 -22.60 9.14
N GLN A 204 -8.79 -21.64 8.77
CA GLN A 204 -9.00 -20.20 8.96
C GLN A 204 -9.60 -19.52 7.72
N ALA A 205 -9.96 -20.27 6.68
CA ALA A 205 -10.44 -19.71 5.40
C ALA A 205 -11.61 -18.73 5.59
N LEU A 206 -12.59 -19.10 6.44
CA LEU A 206 -13.76 -18.25 6.70
C LEU A 206 -13.37 -16.95 7.41
N TYR A 207 -12.45 -17.02 8.36
CA TYR A 207 -11.91 -15.85 9.06
C TYR A 207 -11.23 -14.90 8.08
N PHE A 208 -10.33 -15.41 7.24
CA PHE A 208 -9.63 -14.58 6.25
C PHE A 208 -10.55 -14.00 5.18
N GLN A 209 -11.64 -14.69 4.82
CA GLN A 209 -12.66 -14.12 3.92
C GLN A 209 -13.40 -12.93 4.53
N GLN A 210 -13.47 -12.83 5.84
CA GLN A 210 -14.10 -11.69 6.54
C GLN A 210 -13.16 -10.48 6.66
N LEU A 211 -11.84 -10.70 6.55
CA LEU A 211 -10.83 -9.62 6.59
C LEU A 211 -10.65 -8.91 5.23
N GLN A 212 -11.00 -9.55 4.10
CA GLN A 212 -10.94 -8.97 2.75
C GLN A 212 -12.06 -7.94 2.54
#